data_7b3e94cc03a63ef9b5c8dc144d30cf33
#
_entry.id   7b3e94cc03a63ef9b5c8dc144d30cf33
#
_cell.length_a   1.000
_cell.length_b   1.000
_cell.length_c   1.000
_cell.angle_alpha   90.00
_cell.angle_beta   90.00
_cell.angle_gamma   90.00
#
_symmetry.space_group_name_H-M   'P 1'
#
loop_
_entity.id
_entity.type
_entity.pdbx_description
1 polymer ?
#
loop_
_entity_poly.entity_id
_entity_poly.type
_entity_poly.pdbx_seq_one_letter_code
_entity_poly.pdbx_strand_id
1 'polypeptide(L)'
;MNDKSKRNSELDILKGIGIVLVILGHQNLPIGHFIYSFHMPLFFLISGYLYNKKEVKESLAKDFQRLIIPYFIGCIFVVSQDVFFAFLKHDLSYIKKSILSIIWGCGYISDKVILGNMPSIGAIWFLLALFWCKNMYNIIEIKIVSTRQKLTIVLLIAVMAILIEKYFIKLPFSLLPGLSALPFFMLGTLCKNKHVSYSVMFIIIICWCISYIYSYVYVVSCDYGLYPIDILGSCGGAFCFYKIAKFISKIPFLNKIFIWLGMNTLSLLCFHAIPINHALWVNLGINNLYIIVLIKLCIPIAMTIAGYFLPFIRDLLFINKISCFKG
;
A
#
# COMPACT_ATOMS: atom_id res chain seq x y z
N MET A 1 21.70 16.58 -22.27
CA MET A 1 20.79 17.53 -21.58
C MET A 1 19.95 16.75 -20.59
N ASN A 2 20.27 16.89 -19.30
CA ASN A 2 19.59 16.17 -18.20
C ASN A 2 18.30 16.90 -17.86
N ASP A 3 17.21 16.52 -18.46
CA ASP A 3 15.88 16.85 -17.96
C ASP A 3 15.53 15.88 -16.80
N LYS A 4 16.05 16.19 -15.60
CA LYS A 4 15.54 15.63 -14.37
C LYS A 4 14.14 16.21 -14.22
N SER A 5 13.10 15.49 -14.67
CA SER A 5 11.72 15.86 -14.47
C SER A 5 11.56 16.29 -13.02
N LYS A 6 11.16 17.56 -12.84
CA LYS A 6 11.07 18.20 -11.52
C LYS A 6 10.19 17.34 -10.63
N ARG A 7 10.78 16.75 -9.61
CA ARG A 7 10.08 15.85 -8.68
C ARG A 7 8.88 16.57 -8.08
N ASN A 8 7.70 15.96 -8.13
CA ASN A 8 6.47 16.57 -7.60
C ASN A 8 6.43 16.39 -6.07
N SER A 9 6.75 17.48 -5.35
CA SER A 9 6.77 17.50 -3.89
C SER A 9 5.39 17.24 -3.27
N GLU A 10 4.30 17.68 -3.90
CA GLU A 10 2.94 17.44 -3.40
C GLU A 10 2.60 15.95 -3.37
N LEU A 11 3.05 15.19 -4.38
CA LEU A 11 2.87 13.73 -4.40
C LEU A 11 3.75 13.03 -3.37
N ASP A 12 4.94 13.55 -3.09
CA ASP A 12 5.77 12.97 -2.01
C ASP A 12 5.13 13.25 -0.65
N ILE A 13 4.58 14.44 -0.42
CA ILE A 13 3.81 14.75 0.80
C ILE A 13 2.60 13.81 0.92
N LEU A 14 1.86 13.61 -0.18
CA LEU A 14 0.69 12.73 -0.20
C LEU A 14 1.05 11.28 0.14
N LYS A 15 2.18 10.76 -0.37
CA LYS A 15 2.71 9.45 0.02
C LYS A 15 3.11 9.42 1.50
N GLY A 16 3.71 10.51 2.00
CA GLY A 16 4.06 10.66 3.40
C GLY A 16 2.85 10.63 4.33
N ILE A 17 1.77 11.30 3.97
CA ILE A 17 0.49 11.19 4.68
C ILE A 17 -0.03 9.76 4.60
N GLY A 18 -0.02 9.17 3.40
CA GLY A 18 -0.50 7.81 3.17
C GLY A 18 0.19 6.78 4.05
N ILE A 19 1.53 6.82 4.18
CA ILE A 19 2.25 5.84 5.02
C ILE A 19 1.96 6.04 6.51
N VAL A 20 1.79 7.26 6.99
CA VAL A 20 1.34 7.52 8.36
C VAL A 20 -0.05 6.92 8.60
N LEU A 21 -0.97 7.08 7.65
CA LEU A 21 -2.31 6.47 7.72
C LEU A 21 -2.25 4.93 7.69
N VAL A 22 -1.35 4.32 6.92
CA VAL A 22 -1.14 2.86 6.96
C VAL A 22 -0.75 2.42 8.36
N ILE A 23 0.23 3.08 8.98
CA ILE A 23 0.68 2.73 10.33
C ILE A 23 -0.45 2.91 11.35
N LEU A 24 -1.22 4.01 11.28
CA LEU A 24 -2.36 4.27 12.15
C LEU A 24 -3.52 3.30 11.94
N GLY A 25 -3.78 2.90 10.70
CA GLY A 25 -4.84 1.94 10.36
C GLY A 25 -4.67 0.58 11.02
N HIS A 26 -3.42 0.17 11.30
CA HIS A 26 -3.11 -1.08 12.00
C HIS A 26 -3.16 -0.98 13.54
N GLN A 27 -3.70 0.11 14.11
CA GLN A 27 -3.64 0.36 15.56
C GLN A 27 -4.96 0.16 16.30
N ASN A 28 -5.97 -0.48 15.73
CA ASN A 28 -7.31 -0.64 16.33
C ASN A 28 -7.91 0.68 16.84
N LEU A 29 -7.62 1.78 16.16
CA LEU A 29 -8.19 3.09 16.47
C LEU A 29 -9.61 3.22 15.91
N PRO A 30 -10.50 4.01 16.54
CA PRO A 30 -11.85 4.25 16.02
C PRO A 30 -11.89 4.82 14.61
N ILE A 31 -10.81 5.50 14.19
CA ILE A 31 -10.63 6.07 12.84
C ILE A 31 -10.24 5.02 11.79
N GLY A 32 -10.08 3.75 12.16
CA GLY A 32 -9.63 2.71 11.24
C GLY A 32 -10.52 2.59 10.00
N HIS A 33 -11.84 2.54 10.18
CA HIS A 33 -12.80 2.47 9.07
C HIS A 33 -12.66 3.65 8.09
N PHE A 34 -12.48 4.86 8.61
CA PHE A 34 -12.22 6.04 7.79
C PHE A 34 -10.93 5.90 6.99
N ILE A 35 -9.84 5.45 7.62
CA ILE A 35 -8.55 5.24 6.96
C ILE A 35 -8.69 4.19 5.86
N TYR A 36 -9.31 3.05 6.16
CA TYR A 36 -9.47 1.94 5.21
C TYR A 36 -10.28 2.30 3.97
N SER A 37 -11.17 3.28 4.05
CA SER A 37 -12.01 3.69 2.91
C SER A 37 -11.23 4.22 1.70
N PHE A 38 -9.95 4.64 1.86
CA PHE A 38 -9.18 5.23 0.74
C PHE A 38 -7.67 5.02 0.78
N HIS A 39 -7.04 4.66 1.94
CA HIS A 39 -5.58 4.72 2.06
C HIS A 39 -4.83 3.74 1.14
N MET A 40 -5.32 2.52 0.94
CA MET A 40 -4.71 1.58 -0.02
C MET A 40 -4.99 1.98 -1.47
N PRO A 41 -6.25 2.30 -1.87
CA PRO A 41 -6.54 2.90 -3.16
C PRO A 41 -5.66 4.10 -3.52
N LEU A 42 -5.34 4.96 -2.55
CA LEU A 42 -4.46 6.12 -2.72
C LEU A 42 -3.10 5.75 -3.32
N PHE A 43 -2.47 4.68 -2.85
CA PHE A 43 -1.16 4.26 -3.37
C PHE A 43 -1.24 3.69 -4.78
N PHE A 44 -2.32 2.98 -5.13
CA PHE A 44 -2.55 2.53 -6.50
C PHE A 44 -2.81 3.72 -7.44
N LEU A 45 -3.60 4.71 -7.00
CA LEU A 45 -3.85 5.95 -7.74
C LEU A 45 -2.55 6.73 -7.99
N ILE A 46 -1.72 6.95 -6.97
CA ILE A 46 -0.42 7.62 -7.10
C ILE A 46 0.49 6.85 -8.06
N SER A 47 0.52 5.52 -7.94
CA SER A 47 1.34 4.68 -8.82
C SER A 47 0.89 4.77 -10.27
N GLY A 48 -0.42 4.82 -10.52
CA GLY A 48 -1.00 5.07 -11.82
C GLY A 48 -0.68 6.47 -12.36
N TYR A 49 -0.81 7.51 -11.54
CA TYR A 49 -0.47 8.89 -11.91
C TYR A 49 1.00 9.02 -12.33
N LEU A 50 1.91 8.31 -11.65
CA LEU A 50 3.35 8.31 -11.95
C LEU A 50 3.74 7.31 -13.04
N TYR A 51 2.77 6.56 -13.58
CA TYR A 51 3.03 5.55 -14.59
C TYR A 51 3.51 6.16 -15.90
N ASN A 52 4.49 5.49 -16.51
CA ASN A 52 4.91 5.69 -17.88
C ASN A 52 4.99 4.31 -18.55
N LYS A 53 4.43 4.21 -19.75
CA LYS A 53 4.47 3.01 -20.59
C LYS A 53 5.91 2.57 -20.84
N LYS A 54 6.16 1.25 -20.79
CA LYS A 54 7.47 0.64 -20.97
C LYS A 54 7.32 -0.69 -21.69
N GLU A 55 8.41 -1.17 -22.30
CA GLU A 55 8.44 -2.56 -22.76
C GLU A 55 8.21 -3.52 -21.61
N VAL A 56 7.56 -4.66 -21.89
CA VAL A 56 7.15 -5.63 -20.83
C VAL A 56 8.36 -6.11 -20.04
N LYS A 57 9.44 -6.50 -20.72
CA LYS A 57 10.67 -6.99 -20.04
C LYS A 57 11.30 -5.92 -19.14
N GLU A 58 11.38 -4.66 -19.61
CA GLU A 58 11.92 -3.55 -18.83
C GLU A 58 11.06 -3.26 -17.62
N SER A 59 9.71 -3.27 -17.78
CA SER A 59 8.78 -3.06 -16.68
C SER A 59 8.94 -4.13 -15.62
N LEU A 60 8.92 -5.41 -16.01
CA LEU A 60 9.06 -6.54 -15.10
C LEU A 60 10.39 -6.50 -14.35
N ALA A 61 11.53 -6.31 -15.03
CA ALA A 61 12.84 -6.27 -14.39
C ALA A 61 12.96 -5.14 -13.38
N LYS A 62 12.48 -3.93 -13.73
CA LYS A 62 12.51 -2.77 -12.85
C LYS A 62 11.59 -2.94 -11.64
N ASP A 63 10.38 -3.47 -11.85
CA ASP A 63 9.41 -3.66 -10.79
C ASP A 63 9.78 -4.84 -9.90
N PHE A 64 10.45 -5.86 -10.42
CA PHE A 64 11.05 -6.93 -9.62
C PHE A 64 12.05 -6.36 -8.59
N GLN A 65 12.99 -5.53 -9.06
CA GLN A 65 13.97 -4.91 -8.18
C GLN A 65 13.33 -3.97 -7.13
N ARG A 66 12.27 -3.23 -7.51
CA ARG A 66 11.69 -2.19 -6.67
C ARG A 66 10.56 -2.65 -5.76
N LEU A 67 9.94 -3.79 -6.06
CA LEU A 67 8.77 -4.28 -5.31
C LEU A 67 9.02 -5.69 -4.77
N ILE A 68 9.55 -6.62 -5.58
CA ILE A 68 9.70 -8.02 -5.17
C ILE A 68 10.88 -8.20 -4.22
N ILE A 69 12.04 -7.59 -4.50
CA ILE A 69 13.19 -7.67 -3.57
C ILE A 69 12.83 -7.05 -2.21
N PRO A 70 12.29 -5.81 -2.11
CA PRO A 70 11.84 -5.27 -0.83
C PRO A 70 10.73 -6.08 -0.17
N TYR A 71 9.86 -6.74 -0.96
CA TYR A 71 8.86 -7.65 -0.43
C TYR A 71 9.49 -8.77 0.40
N PHE A 72 10.48 -9.48 -0.16
CA PHE A 72 11.16 -10.54 0.56
C PHE A 72 11.90 -10.04 1.81
N ILE A 73 12.52 -8.87 1.72
CA ILE A 73 13.18 -8.24 2.88
C ILE A 73 12.16 -7.93 3.99
N GLY A 74 11.03 -7.33 3.63
CA GLY A 74 9.96 -7.06 4.57
C GLY A 74 9.39 -8.33 5.18
N CYS A 75 9.21 -9.40 4.40
CA CYS A 75 8.78 -10.71 4.90
C CYS A 75 9.76 -11.30 5.90
N ILE A 76 11.08 -11.16 5.70
CA ILE A 76 12.08 -11.61 6.67
C ILE A 76 11.84 -10.96 8.04
N PHE A 77 11.57 -9.65 8.08
CA PHE A 77 11.29 -8.95 9.33
C PHE A 77 9.99 -9.40 10.01
N VAL A 78 8.93 -9.66 9.26
CA VAL A 78 7.65 -10.12 9.81
C VAL A 78 7.74 -11.57 10.26
N VAL A 79 8.14 -12.45 9.34
CA VAL A 79 8.10 -13.91 9.57
C VAL A 79 9.15 -14.35 10.59
N SER A 80 10.29 -13.66 10.69
CA SER A 80 11.29 -13.98 11.73
C SER A 80 10.73 -13.85 13.15
N GLN A 81 9.83 -12.89 13.40
CA GLN A 81 9.17 -12.75 14.71
C GLN A 81 8.20 -13.92 14.96
N ASP A 82 7.37 -14.24 13.96
CA ASP A 82 6.42 -15.35 14.06
C ASP A 82 7.15 -16.68 14.29
N VAL A 83 8.23 -16.93 13.53
CA VAL A 83 9.07 -18.12 13.67
C VAL A 83 9.73 -18.17 15.04
N PHE A 84 10.26 -17.06 15.54
CA PHE A 84 10.89 -17.00 16.86
C PHE A 84 9.90 -17.34 17.98
N PHE A 85 8.71 -16.76 17.99
CA PHE A 85 7.71 -17.06 19.02
C PHE A 85 7.13 -18.47 18.88
N ALA A 86 6.95 -18.97 17.65
CA ALA A 86 6.51 -20.33 17.41
C ALA A 86 7.57 -21.38 17.85
N PHE A 87 8.86 -21.07 17.63
CA PHE A 87 9.98 -21.90 18.09
C PHE A 87 9.99 -22.02 19.62
N LEU A 88 9.80 -20.90 20.34
CA LEU A 88 9.70 -20.90 21.80
C LEU A 88 8.51 -21.73 22.33
N LYS A 89 7.44 -21.85 21.52
CA LYS A 89 6.25 -22.65 21.83
C LYS A 89 6.30 -24.07 21.31
N HIS A 90 7.40 -24.49 20.66
CA HIS A 90 7.56 -25.79 19.97
C HIS A 90 6.49 -26.08 18.91
N ASP A 91 5.92 -25.02 18.27
CA ASP A 91 4.88 -25.15 17.23
C ASP A 91 5.50 -25.17 15.82
N LEU A 92 5.98 -26.35 15.41
CA LEU A 92 6.56 -26.57 14.08
C LEU A 92 5.53 -26.36 12.94
N SER A 93 4.23 -26.63 13.21
CA SER A 93 3.17 -26.42 12.22
C SER A 93 3.02 -24.94 11.89
N TYR A 94 3.04 -24.06 12.91
CA TYR A 94 2.96 -22.62 12.72
C TYR A 94 4.19 -22.07 12.01
N ILE A 95 5.40 -22.57 12.33
CA ILE A 95 6.64 -22.20 11.61
C ILE A 95 6.50 -22.47 10.11
N LYS A 96 6.06 -23.68 9.74
CA LYS A 96 5.84 -24.05 8.33
C LYS A 96 4.84 -23.13 7.65
N LYS A 97 3.71 -22.83 8.29
CA LYS A 97 2.69 -21.93 7.77
C LYS A 97 3.19 -20.50 7.61
N SER A 98 3.98 -19.98 8.57
CA SER A 98 4.57 -18.65 8.51
C SER A 98 5.54 -18.51 7.33
N ILE A 99 6.34 -19.53 7.04
CA ILE A 99 7.21 -19.52 5.86
C ILE A 99 6.39 -19.59 4.57
N LEU A 100 5.37 -20.43 4.50
CA LEU A 100 4.50 -20.54 3.34
C LEU A 100 3.68 -19.26 3.10
N SER A 101 3.37 -18.49 4.13
CA SER A 101 2.66 -17.21 4.00
C SER A 101 3.41 -16.19 3.13
N ILE A 102 4.74 -16.31 3.03
CA ILE A 102 5.57 -15.51 2.12
C ILE A 102 5.17 -15.78 0.66
N ILE A 103 4.90 -17.03 0.29
CA ILE A 103 4.52 -17.39 -1.09
C ILE A 103 3.09 -16.92 -1.38
N TRP A 104 2.17 -17.08 -0.42
CA TRP A 104 0.79 -16.62 -0.61
C TRP A 104 0.64 -15.11 -0.59
N GLY A 105 1.49 -14.42 0.16
CA GLY A 105 1.38 -12.97 0.28
C GLY A 105 0.11 -12.53 1.01
N CYS A 106 -0.37 -13.32 2.00
CA CYS A 106 -1.62 -13.04 2.70
C CYS A 106 -1.50 -11.81 3.60
N GLY A 107 -2.17 -10.73 3.29
CA GLY A 107 -2.22 -9.54 4.15
C GLY A 107 -3.18 -9.67 5.34
N TYR A 108 -3.95 -10.77 5.43
CA TYR A 108 -4.84 -11.13 6.52
C TYR A 108 -4.88 -12.65 6.69
N ILE A 109 -5.33 -13.12 7.86
CA ILE A 109 -5.50 -14.56 8.11
C ILE A 109 -6.65 -15.06 7.23
N SER A 110 -6.40 -16.03 6.37
CA SER A 110 -7.37 -16.55 5.42
C SER A 110 -7.46 -18.08 5.50
N ASP A 111 -8.67 -18.58 5.53
CA ASP A 111 -9.03 -20.00 5.44
C ASP A 111 -9.21 -20.49 3.98
N LYS A 112 -9.29 -19.56 3.02
CA LYS A 112 -9.48 -19.84 1.60
C LYS A 112 -8.22 -20.29 0.86
N VAL A 113 -7.12 -20.51 1.57
CA VAL A 113 -5.89 -21.04 1.01
C VAL A 113 -5.97 -22.57 0.96
N ILE A 114 -5.54 -23.18 -0.15
CA ILE A 114 -5.54 -24.67 -0.32
C ILE A 114 -4.86 -25.38 0.85
N LEU A 115 -3.83 -24.77 1.42
CA LEU A 115 -3.04 -25.35 2.53
C LEU A 115 -3.61 -25.04 3.92
N GLY A 116 -4.84 -24.50 4.00
CA GLY A 116 -5.51 -24.10 5.24
C GLY A 116 -5.10 -22.72 5.72
N ASN A 117 -5.45 -22.40 6.97
CA ASN A 117 -5.21 -21.06 7.56
C ASN A 117 -3.74 -20.65 7.51
N MET A 118 -3.45 -19.53 6.83
CA MET A 118 -2.13 -18.95 6.72
C MET A 118 -2.02 -17.70 7.60
N PRO A 119 -0.90 -17.52 8.32
CA PRO A 119 -0.61 -16.27 9.03
C PRO A 119 -0.57 -15.08 8.07
N SER A 120 -0.87 -13.90 8.60
CA SER A 120 -0.78 -12.67 7.85
C SER A 120 0.66 -12.15 7.79
N ILE A 121 1.10 -11.71 6.61
CA ILE A 121 2.37 -10.97 6.45
C ILE A 121 2.18 -9.45 6.63
N GLY A 122 1.04 -9.02 7.17
CA GLY A 122 0.74 -7.59 7.34
C GLY A 122 0.66 -6.84 6.01
N ALA A 123 0.88 -5.53 6.03
CA ALA A 123 0.71 -4.65 4.87
C ALA A 123 1.74 -4.87 3.74
N ILE A 124 2.73 -5.74 3.91
CA ILE A 124 3.75 -6.02 2.89
C ILE A 124 3.15 -6.69 1.64
N TRP A 125 1.99 -7.36 1.77
CA TRP A 125 1.21 -7.89 0.65
C TRP A 125 1.02 -6.86 -0.49
N PHE A 126 0.95 -5.58 -0.14
CA PHE A 126 0.76 -4.49 -1.08
C PHE A 126 1.83 -4.44 -2.18
N LEU A 127 3.08 -4.78 -1.86
CA LEU A 127 4.18 -4.75 -2.84
C LEU A 127 3.95 -5.76 -3.96
N LEU A 128 3.49 -6.97 -3.63
CA LEU A 128 3.10 -7.98 -4.62
C LEU A 128 1.88 -7.55 -5.43
N ALA A 129 0.84 -7.05 -4.74
CA ALA A 129 -0.36 -6.57 -5.42
C ALA A 129 -0.05 -5.43 -6.39
N LEU A 130 0.80 -4.48 -5.99
CA LEU A 130 1.24 -3.39 -6.85
C LEU A 130 2.07 -3.88 -8.05
N PHE A 131 2.91 -4.89 -7.85
CA PHE A 131 3.67 -5.53 -8.93
C PHE A 131 2.73 -6.08 -10.01
N TRP A 132 1.73 -6.86 -9.63
CA TRP A 132 0.76 -7.43 -10.56
C TRP A 132 -0.12 -6.36 -11.22
N CYS A 133 -0.65 -5.43 -10.44
CA CYS A 133 -1.49 -4.33 -10.93
C CYS A 133 -0.76 -3.53 -12.01
N LYS A 134 0.46 -3.10 -11.73
CA LYS A 134 1.25 -2.26 -12.62
C LYS A 134 1.65 -2.98 -13.90
N ASN A 135 2.12 -4.22 -13.81
CA ASN A 135 2.57 -4.97 -14.99
C ASN A 135 1.38 -5.43 -15.84
N MET A 136 0.25 -5.83 -15.23
CA MET A 136 -0.97 -6.14 -15.97
C MET A 136 -1.49 -4.90 -16.72
N TYR A 137 -1.55 -3.74 -16.04
CA TYR A 137 -1.94 -2.49 -16.69
C TYR A 137 -0.98 -2.12 -17.83
N ASN A 138 0.33 -2.32 -17.67
CA ASN A 138 1.31 -2.05 -18.73
C ASN A 138 1.07 -2.93 -19.96
N ILE A 139 0.73 -4.20 -19.79
CA ILE A 139 0.36 -5.11 -20.89
C ILE A 139 -0.90 -4.61 -21.61
N ILE A 140 -1.94 -4.22 -20.85
CA ILE A 140 -3.18 -3.65 -21.40
C ILE A 140 -2.87 -2.38 -22.20
N GLU A 141 -2.04 -1.48 -21.64
CA GLU A 141 -1.66 -0.21 -22.27
C GLU A 141 -0.87 -0.39 -23.58
N ILE A 142 -0.08 -1.47 -23.68
CA ILE A 142 0.68 -1.80 -24.89
C ILE A 142 -0.24 -2.37 -25.99
N LYS A 143 -1.15 -3.28 -25.60
CA LYS A 143 -1.93 -4.07 -26.57
C LYS A 143 -3.22 -3.38 -27.01
N ILE A 144 -3.76 -2.46 -26.23
CA ILE A 144 -5.06 -1.85 -26.47
C ILE A 144 -4.90 -0.33 -26.64
N VAL A 145 -5.41 0.20 -27.74
CA VAL A 145 -5.33 1.63 -28.05
C VAL A 145 -6.53 2.40 -27.46
N SER A 146 -7.73 1.86 -27.63
CA SER A 146 -8.97 2.54 -27.24
C SER A 146 -9.14 2.61 -25.72
N THR A 147 -9.30 3.82 -25.18
CA THR A 147 -9.55 4.04 -23.74
C THR A 147 -10.82 3.34 -23.23
N ARG A 148 -11.88 3.27 -24.07
CA ARG A 148 -13.11 2.56 -23.70
C ARG A 148 -12.85 1.05 -23.54
N GLN A 149 -12.15 0.44 -24.49
CA GLN A 149 -11.78 -0.98 -24.42
C GLN A 149 -10.88 -1.27 -23.20
N LYS A 150 -9.89 -0.39 -22.92
CA LYS A 150 -9.07 -0.50 -21.72
C LYS A 150 -9.93 -0.51 -20.45
N LEU A 151 -10.86 0.44 -20.34
CA LEU A 151 -11.77 0.53 -19.19
C LEU A 151 -12.60 -0.75 -19.03
N THR A 152 -13.20 -1.24 -20.13
CA THR A 152 -13.98 -2.48 -20.08
C THR A 152 -13.14 -3.66 -19.61
N ILE A 153 -11.92 -3.83 -20.15
CA ILE A 153 -11.05 -4.96 -19.79
C ILE A 153 -10.57 -4.83 -18.35
N VAL A 154 -10.19 -3.63 -17.91
CA VAL A 154 -9.78 -3.36 -16.52
C VAL A 154 -10.91 -3.70 -15.55
N LEU A 155 -12.15 -3.29 -15.85
CA LEU A 155 -13.32 -3.60 -15.01
C LEU A 155 -13.64 -5.10 -15.01
N LEU A 156 -13.58 -5.77 -16.17
CA LEU A 156 -13.81 -7.21 -16.27
C LEU A 156 -12.77 -8.00 -15.43
N ILE A 157 -11.49 -7.67 -15.57
CA ILE A 157 -10.43 -8.33 -14.78
C ILE A 157 -10.64 -8.09 -13.29
N ALA A 158 -10.97 -6.85 -12.88
CA ALA A 158 -11.19 -6.53 -11.47
C ALA A 158 -12.40 -7.28 -10.90
N VAL A 159 -13.53 -7.32 -11.62
CA VAL A 159 -14.72 -8.07 -11.19
C VAL A 159 -14.42 -9.57 -11.10
N MET A 160 -13.72 -10.13 -12.09
CA MET A 160 -13.31 -11.55 -12.04
C MET A 160 -12.41 -11.84 -10.84
N ALA A 161 -11.45 -10.98 -10.54
CA ALA A 161 -10.59 -11.13 -9.36
C ALA A 161 -11.38 -11.11 -8.04
N ILE A 162 -12.37 -10.20 -7.94
CA ILE A 162 -13.30 -10.11 -6.79
C ILE A 162 -14.12 -11.40 -6.65
N LEU A 163 -14.69 -11.88 -7.74
CA LEU A 163 -15.53 -13.10 -7.73
C LEU A 163 -14.70 -14.34 -7.38
N ILE A 164 -13.48 -14.47 -7.91
CA ILE A 164 -12.59 -15.61 -7.61
C ILE A 164 -12.22 -15.60 -6.11
N GLU A 165 -11.78 -14.46 -5.55
CA GLU A 165 -11.42 -14.36 -4.13
C GLU A 165 -12.64 -14.61 -3.22
N LYS A 166 -13.83 -14.11 -3.62
CA LYS A 166 -15.05 -14.23 -2.81
C LYS A 166 -15.61 -15.66 -2.78
N TYR A 167 -15.67 -16.34 -3.93
CA TYR A 167 -16.42 -17.58 -4.07
C TYR A 167 -15.57 -18.83 -4.24
N PHE A 168 -14.29 -18.71 -4.56
CA PHE A 168 -13.46 -19.87 -4.88
C PHE A 168 -12.24 -19.98 -3.98
N ILE A 169 -11.17 -19.29 -4.31
CA ILE A 169 -9.85 -19.52 -3.71
C ILE A 169 -9.00 -18.26 -3.69
N LYS A 170 -8.18 -18.15 -2.66
CA LYS A 170 -7.11 -17.17 -2.59
C LYS A 170 -5.89 -17.63 -3.38
N LEU A 171 -5.55 -16.90 -4.43
CA LEU A 171 -4.38 -17.20 -5.25
C LEU A 171 -3.09 -16.68 -4.60
N PRO A 172 -1.94 -17.35 -4.84
CA PRO A 172 -0.66 -16.92 -4.29
C PRO A 172 -0.18 -15.57 -4.83
N PHE A 173 0.84 -15.03 -4.17
CA PHE A 173 1.51 -13.77 -4.52
C PHE A 173 0.61 -12.54 -4.56
N SER A 174 -0.45 -12.47 -3.75
CA SER A 174 -1.42 -11.36 -3.74
C SER A 174 -1.92 -10.98 -5.16
N LEU A 175 -2.05 -11.97 -6.05
CA LEU A 175 -2.43 -11.74 -7.44
C LEU A 175 -3.82 -11.08 -7.53
N LEU A 176 -4.83 -11.67 -6.88
CA LEU A 176 -6.21 -11.18 -6.96
C LEU A 176 -6.37 -9.76 -6.37
N PRO A 177 -5.79 -9.40 -5.21
CA PRO A 177 -5.75 -8.03 -4.73
C PRO A 177 -5.15 -7.04 -5.74
N GLY A 178 -4.05 -7.44 -6.42
CA GLY A 178 -3.44 -6.62 -7.46
C GLY A 178 -4.34 -6.41 -8.68
N LEU A 179 -5.05 -7.44 -9.12
CA LEU A 179 -5.98 -7.36 -10.25
C LEU A 179 -7.25 -6.59 -9.90
N SER A 180 -7.79 -6.75 -8.68
CA SER A 180 -8.95 -5.99 -8.21
C SER A 180 -8.68 -4.49 -8.10
N ALA A 181 -7.41 -4.09 -7.91
CA ALA A 181 -6.98 -2.70 -7.79
C ALA A 181 -6.70 -2.00 -9.13
N LEU A 182 -6.79 -2.70 -10.28
CA LEU A 182 -6.57 -2.13 -11.62
C LEU A 182 -7.39 -0.86 -11.89
N PRO A 183 -8.68 -0.74 -11.50
CA PRO A 183 -9.45 0.48 -11.71
C PRO A 183 -8.82 1.70 -11.05
N PHE A 184 -8.30 1.59 -9.83
CA PHE A 184 -7.62 2.70 -9.15
C PHE A 184 -6.36 3.13 -9.91
N PHE A 185 -5.55 2.17 -10.36
CA PHE A 185 -4.36 2.45 -11.13
C PHE A 185 -4.69 3.16 -12.44
N MET A 186 -5.68 2.67 -13.18
CA MET A 186 -6.15 3.29 -14.42
C MET A 186 -6.65 4.71 -14.19
N LEU A 187 -7.48 4.94 -13.15
CA LEU A 187 -7.95 6.28 -12.80
C LEU A 187 -6.78 7.22 -12.49
N GLY A 188 -5.75 6.73 -11.79
CA GLY A 188 -4.51 7.48 -11.59
C GLY A 188 -3.85 7.90 -12.91
N THR A 189 -3.78 7.00 -13.90
CA THR A 189 -3.20 7.33 -15.23
C THR A 189 -4.07 8.35 -15.99
N LEU A 190 -5.39 8.24 -15.88
CA LEU A 190 -6.32 9.16 -16.54
C LEU A 190 -6.29 10.57 -15.94
N CYS A 191 -5.98 10.70 -14.65
CA CYS A 191 -5.82 12.00 -13.98
C CYS A 191 -4.50 12.70 -14.33
N LYS A 192 -3.53 12.00 -14.93
CA LYS A 192 -2.25 12.58 -15.28
C LYS A 192 -2.44 13.72 -16.31
N ASN A 193 -1.91 14.90 -15.96
CA ASN A 193 -1.99 16.11 -16.80
C ASN A 193 -3.42 16.57 -17.14
N LYS A 194 -4.42 16.16 -16.37
CA LYS A 194 -5.81 16.60 -16.56
C LYS A 194 -6.31 17.39 -15.36
N HIS A 195 -7.05 18.44 -15.64
CA HIS A 195 -7.83 19.12 -14.61
C HIS A 195 -9.13 18.36 -14.37
N VAL A 196 -9.34 17.90 -13.15
CA VAL A 196 -10.60 17.29 -12.73
C VAL A 196 -11.61 18.44 -12.53
N SER A 197 -12.76 18.39 -13.22
CA SER A 197 -13.78 19.42 -13.08
C SER A 197 -14.40 19.43 -11.68
N TYR A 198 -14.93 20.55 -11.25
CA TYR A 198 -15.59 20.69 -9.95
C TYR A 198 -16.77 19.72 -9.79
N SER A 199 -17.54 19.48 -10.87
CA SER A 199 -18.66 18.54 -10.87
C SER A 199 -18.18 17.12 -10.58
N VAL A 200 -17.10 16.67 -11.23
CA VAL A 200 -16.52 15.33 -10.97
C VAL A 200 -15.99 15.24 -9.54
N MET A 201 -15.33 16.30 -9.04
CA MET A 201 -14.87 16.34 -7.64
C MET A 201 -16.03 16.18 -6.66
N PHE A 202 -17.13 16.90 -6.89
CA PHE A 202 -18.32 16.82 -6.05
C PHE A 202 -18.93 15.41 -6.05
N ILE A 203 -19.05 14.80 -7.23
CA ILE A 203 -19.59 13.42 -7.36
C ILE A 203 -18.72 12.41 -6.59
N ILE A 204 -17.39 12.42 -6.77
CA ILE A 204 -16.51 11.46 -6.09
C ILE A 204 -16.47 11.67 -4.56
N ILE A 205 -16.65 12.90 -4.07
CA ILE A 205 -16.78 13.17 -2.64
C ILE A 205 -18.11 12.63 -2.10
N ILE A 206 -19.21 12.80 -2.82
CA ILE A 206 -20.51 12.19 -2.44
C ILE A 206 -20.39 10.67 -2.41
N CYS A 207 -19.79 10.07 -3.45
CA CYS A 207 -19.52 8.63 -3.46
C CYS A 207 -18.67 8.20 -2.25
N TRP A 208 -17.70 9.02 -1.83
CA TRP A 208 -16.91 8.72 -0.64
C TRP A 208 -17.74 8.78 0.65
N CYS A 209 -18.59 9.77 0.81
CA CYS A 209 -19.50 9.84 1.95
C CYS A 209 -20.45 8.63 1.99
N ILE A 210 -21.01 8.23 0.85
CA ILE A 210 -21.88 7.05 0.73
C ILE A 210 -21.09 5.78 1.08
N SER A 211 -19.91 5.59 0.47
CA SER A 211 -19.05 4.45 0.73
C SER A 211 -18.63 4.37 2.21
N TYR A 212 -18.26 5.49 2.82
CA TYR A 212 -17.88 5.55 4.22
C TYR A 212 -19.02 5.19 5.18
N ILE A 213 -20.26 5.60 4.88
CA ILE A 213 -21.42 5.36 5.76
C ILE A 213 -22.00 3.96 5.58
N TYR A 214 -22.08 3.47 4.34
CA TYR A 214 -22.83 2.27 4.00
C TYR A 214 -22.01 1.12 3.46
N SER A 215 -20.67 1.29 3.37
CA SER A 215 -19.80 0.33 2.72
C SER A 215 -18.45 0.21 3.41
N TYR A 216 -17.58 -0.60 2.82
CA TYR A 216 -16.18 -0.79 3.21
C TYR A 216 -15.30 -1.10 1.99
N VAL A 217 -14.00 -0.87 2.12
CA VAL A 217 -13.01 -1.10 1.06
C VAL A 217 -11.83 -1.88 1.62
N TYR A 218 -11.83 -3.18 1.43
CA TYR A 218 -10.73 -4.06 1.82
C TYR A 218 -10.03 -4.64 0.59
N VAL A 219 -9.13 -3.86 -0.01
CA VAL A 219 -8.38 -4.26 -1.22
C VAL A 219 -7.62 -5.56 -1.00
N VAL A 220 -7.11 -5.80 0.22
CA VAL A 220 -6.33 -6.98 0.61
C VAL A 220 -7.09 -8.30 0.44
N SER A 221 -8.41 -8.27 0.61
CA SER A 221 -9.33 -9.40 0.48
C SER A 221 -10.23 -9.29 -0.74
N CYS A 222 -9.98 -8.35 -1.64
CA CYS A 222 -10.84 -8.04 -2.78
C CYS A 222 -12.30 -7.81 -2.36
N ASP A 223 -12.54 -7.28 -1.17
CA ASP A 223 -13.88 -7.12 -0.63
C ASP A 223 -14.30 -5.65 -0.65
N TYR A 224 -15.36 -5.39 -1.41
CA TYR A 224 -15.92 -4.09 -1.65
C TYR A 224 -17.44 -4.18 -1.43
N GLY A 225 -17.99 -3.35 -0.53
CA GLY A 225 -19.40 -3.43 -0.16
C GLY A 225 -20.33 -2.94 -1.25
N LEU A 226 -20.06 -1.77 -1.86
CA LEU A 226 -20.88 -1.12 -2.88
C LEU A 226 -20.09 -0.85 -4.18
N TYR A 227 -19.62 -1.93 -4.83
CA TYR A 227 -18.94 -1.79 -6.12
C TYR A 227 -19.92 -1.33 -7.23
N PRO A 228 -19.64 -0.30 -8.05
CA PRO A 228 -18.40 0.47 -8.22
C PRO A 228 -18.32 1.78 -7.41
N ILE A 229 -19.30 2.09 -6.55
CA ILE A 229 -19.33 3.34 -5.77
C ILE A 229 -18.08 3.46 -4.90
N ASP A 230 -17.60 2.36 -4.33
CA ASP A 230 -16.41 2.32 -3.49
C ASP A 230 -15.14 2.71 -4.26
N ILE A 231 -15.06 2.38 -5.56
CA ILE A 231 -13.95 2.79 -6.42
C ILE A 231 -13.91 4.32 -6.55
N LEU A 232 -15.06 4.91 -6.88
CA LEU A 232 -15.17 6.37 -7.03
C LEU A 232 -15.01 7.07 -5.68
N GLY A 233 -15.58 6.53 -4.62
CA GLY A 233 -15.49 7.05 -3.27
C GLY A 233 -14.05 7.09 -2.75
N SER A 234 -13.29 6.00 -2.93
CA SER A 234 -11.87 5.99 -2.55
C SER A 234 -11.06 7.05 -3.31
N CYS A 235 -11.41 7.34 -4.58
CA CYS A 235 -10.81 8.45 -5.32
C CYS A 235 -11.16 9.80 -4.69
N GLY A 236 -12.38 9.97 -4.17
CA GLY A 236 -12.81 11.17 -3.44
C GLY A 236 -11.98 11.40 -2.18
N GLY A 237 -11.79 10.35 -1.36
CA GLY A 237 -10.91 10.40 -0.20
C GLY A 237 -9.47 10.75 -0.57
N ALA A 238 -8.90 10.06 -1.57
CA ALA A 238 -7.56 10.36 -2.07
C ALA A 238 -7.40 11.81 -2.57
N PHE A 239 -8.42 12.33 -3.25
CA PHE A 239 -8.44 13.72 -3.71
C PHE A 239 -8.49 14.72 -2.55
N CYS A 240 -9.30 14.49 -1.52
CA CYS A 240 -9.32 15.35 -0.32
C CYS A 240 -7.93 15.38 0.35
N PHE A 241 -7.27 14.22 0.47
CA PHE A 241 -5.91 14.17 1.04
C PHE A 241 -4.85 14.80 0.13
N TYR A 242 -5.03 14.78 -1.19
CA TYR A 242 -4.19 15.56 -2.10
C TYR A 242 -4.32 17.08 -1.84
N LYS A 243 -5.53 17.59 -1.56
CA LYS A 243 -5.72 18.99 -1.17
C LYS A 243 -5.03 19.32 0.15
N ILE A 244 -5.09 18.40 1.13
CA ILE A 244 -4.35 18.53 2.39
C ILE A 244 -2.83 18.55 2.13
N ALA A 245 -2.32 17.65 1.27
CA ALA A 245 -0.90 17.62 0.88
C ALA A 245 -0.47 18.96 0.24
N LYS A 246 -1.32 19.53 -0.62
CA LYS A 246 -1.08 20.86 -1.21
C LYS A 246 -1.09 21.98 -0.17
N PHE A 247 -1.90 21.88 0.88
CA PHE A 247 -1.87 22.83 1.99
C PHE A 247 -0.58 22.68 2.81
N ILE A 248 -0.21 21.45 3.17
CA ILE A 248 1.03 21.12 3.91
C ILE A 248 2.27 21.59 3.15
N SER A 249 2.27 21.56 1.81
CA SER A 249 3.41 22.00 1.00
C SER A 249 3.77 23.48 1.21
N LYS A 250 2.83 24.28 1.72
CA LYS A 250 3.04 25.70 2.03
C LYS A 250 3.65 25.94 3.43
N ILE A 251 3.69 24.93 4.29
CA ILE A 251 4.20 25.03 5.66
C ILE A 251 5.62 24.44 5.68
N PRO A 252 6.69 25.25 5.76
CA PRO A 252 8.06 24.82 5.50
C PRO A 252 8.51 23.62 6.34
N PHE A 253 8.17 23.59 7.63
CA PHE A 253 8.53 22.50 8.53
C PHE A 253 7.82 21.19 8.19
N LEU A 254 6.50 21.21 8.04
CA LEU A 254 5.69 20.04 7.69
C LEU A 254 6.02 19.52 6.28
N ASN A 255 6.23 20.45 5.34
CA ASN A 255 6.66 20.11 3.99
C ASN A 255 7.91 19.22 3.99
N LYS A 256 8.97 19.61 4.71
CA LYS A 256 10.21 18.84 4.79
C LYS A 256 9.98 17.45 5.39
N ILE A 257 9.22 17.36 6.48
CA ILE A 257 8.93 16.08 7.17
C ILE A 257 8.15 15.14 6.23
N PHE A 258 7.04 15.60 5.67
CA PHE A 258 6.18 14.75 4.85
C PHE A 258 6.82 14.38 3.51
N ILE A 259 7.65 15.22 2.91
CA ILE A 259 8.47 14.85 1.75
C ILE A 259 9.41 13.70 2.13
N TRP A 260 10.12 13.78 3.26
CA TRP A 260 11.02 12.71 3.69
C TRP A 260 10.28 11.41 3.95
N LEU A 261 9.13 11.44 4.64
CA LEU A 261 8.28 10.26 4.84
C LEU A 261 7.83 9.68 3.50
N GLY A 262 7.40 10.51 2.55
CA GLY A 262 6.96 10.09 1.22
C GLY A 262 8.08 9.52 0.35
N MET A 263 9.32 9.99 0.55
CA MET A 263 10.50 9.45 -0.11
C MET A 263 10.91 8.08 0.42
N ASN A 264 10.57 7.78 1.66
CA ASN A 264 10.94 6.58 2.38
C ASN A 264 9.74 5.66 2.67
N THR A 265 8.64 5.79 1.93
CA THR A 265 7.43 4.97 2.14
C THR A 265 7.71 3.48 2.09
N LEU A 266 8.63 3.03 1.24
CA LEU A 266 8.96 1.62 1.10
C LEU A 266 9.65 1.05 2.35
N SER A 267 10.67 1.73 2.86
CA SER A 267 11.36 1.31 4.09
C SER A 267 10.43 1.41 5.31
N LEU A 268 9.64 2.49 5.41
CA LEU A 268 8.63 2.63 6.44
C LEU A 268 7.59 1.51 6.39
N LEU A 269 7.15 1.12 5.18
CA LEU A 269 6.24 -0.01 4.98
C LEU A 269 6.85 -1.35 5.43
N CYS A 270 8.15 -1.59 5.19
CA CYS A 270 8.81 -2.79 5.64
C CYS A 270 9.02 -2.81 7.17
N PHE A 271 9.42 -1.69 7.75
CA PHE A 271 9.75 -1.65 9.17
C PHE A 271 8.54 -1.49 10.10
N HIS A 272 7.40 -0.91 9.63
CA HIS A 272 6.22 -0.78 10.51
C HIS A 272 5.59 -2.12 10.88
N ALA A 273 5.85 -3.16 10.11
CA ALA A 273 5.38 -4.51 10.42
C ALA A 273 6.05 -5.13 11.66
N ILE A 274 7.23 -4.63 12.06
CA ILE A 274 7.98 -5.14 13.21
C ILE A 274 7.25 -4.89 14.54
N PRO A 275 6.78 -3.66 14.86
CA PRO A 275 6.12 -3.37 16.13
C PRO A 275 4.61 -3.66 16.15
N ILE A 276 4.05 -4.39 15.17
CA ILE A 276 2.59 -4.59 15.07
C ILE A 276 2.02 -5.41 16.24
N ASN A 277 2.78 -6.35 16.81
CA ASN A 277 2.27 -7.22 17.85
C ASN A 277 1.89 -6.43 19.11
N HIS A 278 0.57 -6.19 19.27
CA HIS A 278 0.03 -5.44 20.41
C HIS A 278 0.27 -6.15 21.75
N ALA A 279 0.20 -7.48 21.77
CA ALA A 279 0.40 -8.27 22.97
C ALA A 279 1.81 -8.10 23.57
N LEU A 280 2.81 -7.84 22.75
CA LEU A 280 4.17 -7.58 23.20
C LEU A 280 4.21 -6.35 24.13
N TRP A 281 3.54 -5.28 23.74
CA TRP A 281 3.54 -4.01 24.48
C TRP A 281 2.77 -4.10 25.80
N VAL A 282 1.63 -4.81 25.77
CA VAL A 282 0.84 -5.09 26.99
C VAL A 282 1.66 -5.94 27.96
N ASN A 283 2.36 -6.97 27.49
CA ASN A 283 3.22 -7.82 28.30
C ASN A 283 4.42 -7.05 28.90
N LEU A 284 4.85 -5.97 28.25
CA LEU A 284 5.86 -5.04 28.78
C LEU A 284 5.27 -4.00 29.75
N GLY A 285 3.99 -4.11 30.11
CA GLY A 285 3.30 -3.20 31.05
C GLY A 285 2.83 -1.88 30.44
N ILE A 286 2.88 -1.75 29.11
CA ILE A 286 2.43 -0.55 28.40
C ILE A 286 0.99 -0.75 27.96
N ASN A 287 0.03 -0.27 28.79
CA ASN A 287 -1.40 -0.43 28.54
C ASN A 287 -2.07 0.79 27.89
N ASN A 288 -1.36 1.92 27.80
CA ASN A 288 -1.91 3.13 27.21
C ASN A 288 -1.84 3.06 25.68
N LEU A 289 -3.01 3.04 25.01
CA LEU A 289 -3.15 2.95 23.57
C LEU A 289 -2.37 4.06 22.83
N TYR A 290 -2.43 5.30 23.32
CA TYR A 290 -1.75 6.43 22.67
C TYR A 290 -0.24 6.30 22.73
N ILE A 291 0.30 5.79 23.84
CA ILE A 291 1.73 5.50 23.98
C ILE A 291 2.14 4.40 23.00
N ILE A 292 1.36 3.34 22.89
CA ILE A 292 1.61 2.25 21.94
C ILE A 292 1.60 2.78 20.50
N VAL A 293 0.63 3.62 20.13
CA VAL A 293 0.54 4.24 18.80
C VAL A 293 1.79 5.10 18.52
N LEU A 294 2.21 5.90 19.49
CA LEU A 294 3.42 6.73 19.34
C LEU A 294 4.68 5.87 19.12
N ILE A 295 4.86 4.83 19.92
CA ILE A 295 5.98 3.88 19.77
C ILE A 295 5.96 3.26 18.38
N LYS A 296 4.80 2.78 17.92
CA LYS A 296 4.63 2.15 16.61
C LYS A 296 4.81 3.10 15.44
N LEU A 297 4.67 4.40 15.64
CA LEU A 297 5.06 5.44 14.66
C LEU A 297 6.57 5.71 14.70
N CYS A 298 7.15 5.82 15.90
CA CYS A 298 8.55 6.18 16.07
C CYS A 298 9.53 5.07 15.66
N ILE A 299 9.22 3.80 15.92
CA ILE A 299 10.10 2.67 15.61
C ILE A 299 10.41 2.57 14.11
N PRO A 300 9.44 2.54 13.17
CA PRO A 300 9.73 2.50 11.74
C PRO A 300 10.55 3.70 11.25
N ILE A 301 10.30 4.88 11.82
CA ILE A 301 11.06 6.10 11.51
C ILE A 301 12.52 5.94 11.97
N ALA A 302 12.72 5.53 13.22
CA ALA A 302 14.06 5.31 13.77
C ALA A 302 14.83 4.22 12.99
N MET A 303 14.16 3.11 12.65
CA MET A 303 14.76 2.04 11.85
C MET A 303 15.09 2.50 10.42
N THR A 304 14.26 3.33 9.81
CA THR A 304 14.55 3.92 8.50
C THR A 304 15.77 4.84 8.57
N ILE A 305 15.88 5.65 9.63
CA ILE A 305 17.05 6.51 9.87
C ILE A 305 18.33 5.66 10.08
N ALA A 306 18.26 4.64 10.92
CA ALA A 306 19.38 3.72 11.17
C ALA A 306 19.77 2.96 9.89
N GLY A 307 18.78 2.47 9.14
CA GLY A 307 18.99 1.77 7.88
C GLY A 307 19.68 2.60 6.80
N TYR A 308 19.57 3.93 6.85
CA TYR A 308 20.30 4.81 5.95
C TYR A 308 21.83 4.69 6.13
N PHE A 309 22.32 4.46 7.34
CA PHE A 309 23.74 4.29 7.65
C PHE A 309 24.28 2.89 7.33
N LEU A 310 23.41 1.93 7.01
CA LEU A 310 23.76 0.59 6.59
C LEU A 310 23.66 0.48 5.06
N PRO A 311 24.78 0.53 4.31
CA PRO A 311 24.74 0.64 2.82
C PRO A 311 23.89 -0.44 2.17
N PHE A 312 24.00 -1.69 2.63
CA PHE A 312 23.24 -2.81 2.10
C PHE A 312 21.71 -2.61 2.26
N ILE A 313 21.24 -2.24 3.46
CA ILE A 313 19.80 -2.00 3.73
C ILE A 313 19.33 -0.76 3.00
N ARG A 314 20.14 0.30 3.01
CA ARG A 314 19.83 1.54 2.30
C ARG A 314 19.56 1.30 0.83
N ASP A 315 20.43 0.54 0.16
CA ASP A 315 20.35 0.33 -1.27
C ASP A 315 19.21 -0.64 -1.63
N LEU A 316 18.96 -1.67 -0.82
CA LEU A 316 17.86 -2.62 -1.01
C LEU A 316 16.47 -2.01 -0.75
N LEU A 317 16.33 -1.13 0.23
CA LEU A 317 15.08 -0.47 0.56
C LEU A 317 14.97 0.94 -0.01
N PHE A 318 15.94 1.37 -0.84
CA PHE A 318 15.97 2.69 -1.47
C PHE A 318 15.82 3.86 -0.48
N ILE A 319 16.49 3.74 0.69
CA ILE A 319 16.36 4.73 1.77
C ILE A 319 17.02 6.04 1.38
N ASN A 320 16.29 7.13 1.48
CA ASN A 320 16.75 8.46 1.15
C ASN A 320 17.24 9.21 2.38
N LYS A 321 18.29 10.02 2.19
CA LYS A 321 18.87 10.87 3.24
C LYS A 321 17.82 11.83 3.81
N ILE A 322 17.94 12.09 5.12
CA ILE A 322 17.20 13.18 5.76
C ILE A 322 17.79 14.50 5.28
N SER A 323 17.16 15.11 4.28
CA SER A 323 17.56 16.44 3.80
C SER A 323 16.96 17.58 4.64
N CYS A 324 16.08 17.24 5.60
CA CYS A 324 15.36 18.21 6.42
C CYS A 324 16.26 19.03 7.37
N PHE A 325 17.50 18.59 7.65
CA PHE A 325 18.38 19.19 8.66
C PHE A 325 19.62 19.87 8.09
N LYS A 326 19.70 20.07 6.77
CA LYS A 326 20.68 21.03 6.24
C LYS A 326 19.97 22.39 6.16
N GLY A 327 20.23 23.23 7.18
CA GLY A 327 19.93 24.63 7.16
C GLY A 327 20.68 25.37 6.06
#